data_b9e1444b76a1962665eddb9fd5935338
#
_entry.id   b9e1444b76a1962665eddb9fd5935338
#
_cell.length_a   1.000
_cell.length_b   1.000
_cell.length_c   1.000
_cell.angle_alpha   90.00
_cell.angle_beta   90.00
_cell.angle_gamma   90.00
#
_symmetry.space_group_name_H-M   'P 1'
#
loop_
_entity.id
_entity.type
_entity.pdbx_description
1 polymer ?
#
loop_
_entity_poly.entity_id
_entity_poly.type
_entity_poly.pdbx_seq_one_letter_code
_entity_poly.pdbx_strand_id
1 'polypeptide(L)'
;MTERLSGRTTLVTGASRGIGEHCARALARHGARVALAARTTDDLDRIASELPHDPVVIQSDLAEAGAGADLAAAAVDALGGVDILVNNAGRGELREPGGDQAVLQLNYLAPLETTRALARQMGERGHGSVIHMSSIAGSVGVSELPTYGATKAALDSLTRSQAATYGRFGIRVNAVAPGLIITEMWAAGREIPGLADGLERHIALGRWGVPEEIADVVAFLASDEARYVTGQTITVDGGYQGVTAWANYPAPGS
;
A
#
# COMPACT_ATOMS: atom_id res chain seq x y z
N MET A 1 12.71 3.04 20.27
CA MET A 1 11.45 3.30 19.51
C MET A 1 10.34 2.55 20.23
N THR A 2 9.18 3.18 20.40
CA THR A 2 8.03 2.55 21.07
C THR A 2 7.42 1.48 20.15
N GLU A 3 7.26 0.26 20.63
CA GLU A 3 6.61 -0.83 19.90
C GLU A 3 5.09 -0.62 19.87
N ARG A 4 4.61 0.22 18.94
CA ARG A 4 3.19 0.61 18.81
C ARG A 4 2.27 -0.52 18.36
N LEU A 5 2.84 -1.61 17.84
CA LEU A 5 2.12 -2.75 17.25
C LEU A 5 2.46 -4.07 17.96
N SER A 6 2.99 -3.99 19.19
CA SER A 6 3.33 -5.18 19.99
C SER A 6 2.12 -6.10 20.12
N GLY A 7 2.30 -7.39 19.81
CA GLY A 7 1.25 -8.41 19.85
C GLY A 7 0.23 -8.33 18.69
N ARG A 8 0.39 -7.43 17.73
CA ARG A 8 -0.46 -7.37 16.52
C ARG A 8 0.09 -8.30 15.44
N THR A 9 -0.84 -8.87 14.66
CA THR A 9 -0.54 -9.69 13.49
C THR A 9 -0.88 -8.94 12.21
N THR A 10 -0.01 -9.03 11.20
CA THR A 10 -0.11 -8.23 9.98
C THR A 10 0.07 -9.09 8.74
N LEU A 11 -0.78 -8.88 7.72
CA LEU A 11 -0.57 -9.39 6.36
C LEU A 11 -0.16 -8.24 5.44
N VAL A 12 0.98 -8.38 4.74
CA VAL A 12 1.45 -7.44 3.73
C VAL A 12 1.52 -8.13 2.38
N THR A 13 0.73 -7.65 1.41
CA THR A 13 0.74 -8.18 0.03
C THR A 13 1.78 -7.44 -0.82
N GLY A 14 2.42 -8.15 -1.77
CA GLY A 14 3.50 -7.58 -2.58
C GLY A 14 4.72 -7.18 -1.75
N ALA A 15 5.05 -7.98 -0.73
CA ALA A 15 6.07 -7.69 0.27
C ALA A 15 7.50 -7.99 -0.20
N SER A 16 7.71 -8.51 -1.42
CA SER A 16 9.04 -8.96 -1.89
C SER A 16 10.01 -7.82 -2.22
N ARG A 17 9.53 -6.59 -2.41
CA ARG A 17 10.35 -5.43 -2.78
C ARG A 17 9.63 -4.10 -2.59
N GLY A 18 10.36 -2.99 -2.78
CA GLY A 18 9.83 -1.63 -2.84
C GLY A 18 9.02 -1.24 -1.60
N ILE A 19 7.88 -0.58 -1.81
CA ILE A 19 7.04 -0.08 -0.71
C ILE A 19 6.56 -1.22 0.20
N GLY A 20 6.19 -2.38 -0.37
CA GLY A 20 5.70 -3.53 0.42
C GLY A 20 6.75 -4.10 1.37
N GLU A 21 7.99 -4.26 0.93
CA GLU A 21 9.11 -4.68 1.78
C GLU A 21 9.32 -3.69 2.94
N HIS A 22 9.36 -2.38 2.63
CA HIS A 22 9.57 -1.36 3.66
C HIS A 22 8.40 -1.25 4.65
N CYS A 23 7.16 -1.47 4.18
CA CYS A 23 5.99 -1.59 5.06
C CYS A 23 6.15 -2.79 6.02
N ALA A 24 6.52 -3.96 5.50
CA ALA A 24 6.74 -5.15 6.34
C ALA A 24 7.82 -4.90 7.39
N ARG A 25 8.95 -4.30 6.99
CA ARG A 25 10.05 -3.94 7.89
C ARG A 25 9.63 -2.91 8.95
N ALA A 26 8.87 -1.89 8.57
CA ALA A 26 8.39 -0.88 9.50
C ALA A 26 7.42 -1.47 10.52
N LEU A 27 6.46 -2.28 10.08
CA LEU A 27 5.48 -2.92 10.97
C LEU A 27 6.16 -3.89 11.95
N ALA A 28 7.13 -4.69 11.48
CA ALA A 28 7.93 -5.57 12.34
C ALA A 28 8.78 -4.79 13.36
N ARG A 29 9.43 -3.67 12.95
CA ARG A 29 10.16 -2.78 13.87
C ARG A 29 9.28 -2.19 14.97
N HIS A 30 7.98 -2.05 14.70
CA HIS A 30 7.00 -1.59 15.68
C HIS A 30 6.36 -2.72 16.50
N GLY A 31 6.86 -3.96 16.41
CA GLY A 31 6.47 -5.09 17.25
C GLY A 31 5.39 -6.01 16.65
N ALA A 32 4.97 -5.79 15.37
CA ALA A 32 4.02 -6.69 14.73
C ALA A 32 4.68 -8.00 14.27
N ARG A 33 3.95 -9.11 14.38
CA ARG A 33 4.26 -10.36 13.68
C ARG A 33 3.73 -10.26 12.25
N VAL A 34 4.57 -10.45 11.23
CA VAL A 34 4.24 -10.13 9.84
C VAL A 34 4.17 -11.40 8.99
N ALA A 35 3.08 -11.58 8.24
CA ALA A 35 3.00 -12.47 7.10
C ALA A 35 3.33 -11.67 5.83
N LEU A 36 4.35 -12.12 5.12
CA LEU A 36 4.85 -11.58 3.86
C LEU A 36 4.26 -12.37 2.71
N ALA A 37 3.53 -11.72 1.79
CA ALA A 37 2.92 -12.41 0.66
C ALA A 37 3.39 -11.84 -0.69
N ALA A 38 3.82 -12.72 -1.60
CA ALA A 38 4.14 -12.41 -2.99
C ALA A 38 4.13 -13.68 -3.86
N ARG A 39 4.32 -13.51 -5.18
CA ARG A 39 4.33 -14.62 -6.16
C ARG A 39 5.56 -15.52 -6.03
N THR A 40 6.71 -14.95 -5.70
CA THR A 40 7.98 -15.65 -5.54
C THR A 40 8.43 -15.58 -4.09
N THR A 41 9.03 -16.65 -3.60
CA THR A 41 9.39 -16.77 -2.17
C THR A 41 10.83 -16.35 -1.87
N ASP A 42 11.76 -16.43 -2.82
CA ASP A 42 13.18 -16.18 -2.58
C ASP A 42 13.47 -14.84 -1.89
N ASP A 43 12.86 -13.75 -2.40
CA ASP A 43 12.98 -12.44 -1.77
C ASP A 43 12.26 -12.37 -0.42
N LEU A 44 11.11 -13.06 -0.29
CA LEU A 44 10.36 -13.10 0.96
C LEU A 44 11.15 -13.84 2.05
N ASP A 45 11.79 -14.97 1.73
CA ASP A 45 12.60 -15.75 2.66
C ASP A 45 13.81 -14.93 3.15
N ARG A 46 14.47 -14.20 2.23
CA ARG A 46 15.54 -13.27 2.58
C ARG A 46 15.04 -12.21 3.56
N ILE A 47 13.93 -11.53 3.23
CA ILE A 47 13.35 -10.50 4.09
C ILE A 47 12.93 -11.09 5.44
N ALA A 48 12.25 -12.22 5.44
CA ALA A 48 11.79 -12.89 6.66
C ALA A 48 12.97 -13.22 7.60
N SER A 49 14.11 -13.68 7.05
CA SER A 49 15.29 -13.98 7.86
C SER A 49 15.88 -12.79 8.62
N GLU A 50 15.56 -11.58 8.18
CA GLU A 50 16.03 -10.31 8.76
C GLU A 50 15.01 -9.67 9.72
N LEU A 51 13.76 -10.15 9.71
CA LEU A 51 12.69 -9.58 10.52
C LEU A 51 12.59 -10.24 11.91
N PRO A 52 12.28 -9.47 12.96
CA PRO A 52 11.95 -10.00 14.29
C PRO A 52 10.53 -10.58 14.32
N HIS A 53 10.17 -11.21 15.46
CA HIS A 53 8.81 -11.64 15.80
C HIS A 53 8.25 -12.76 14.93
N ASP A 54 9.12 -13.69 14.48
CA ASP A 54 8.72 -14.94 13.87
C ASP A 54 7.82 -14.74 12.62
N PRO A 55 8.34 -14.05 11.57
CA PRO A 55 7.58 -13.74 10.38
C PRO A 55 7.17 -15.01 9.61
N VAL A 56 6.13 -14.88 8.79
CA VAL A 56 5.60 -15.98 7.96
C VAL A 56 5.70 -15.61 6.49
N VAL A 57 6.11 -16.55 5.64
CA VAL A 57 6.12 -16.39 4.19
C VAL A 57 4.93 -17.14 3.58
N ILE A 58 4.16 -16.47 2.72
CA ILE A 58 3.01 -17.05 2.02
C ILE A 58 3.15 -16.76 0.53
N GLN A 59 3.31 -17.81 -0.26
CA GLN A 59 3.29 -17.68 -1.72
C GLN A 59 1.85 -17.49 -2.20
N SER A 60 1.61 -16.44 -2.99
CA SER A 60 0.29 -16.16 -3.58
C SER A 60 0.42 -15.32 -4.85
N ASP A 61 -0.23 -15.72 -5.92
CA ASP A 61 -0.39 -14.89 -7.11
C ASP A 61 -1.78 -14.23 -7.11
N LEU A 62 -1.84 -13.01 -6.64
CA LEU A 62 -3.07 -12.22 -6.58
C LEU A 62 -3.60 -11.77 -7.96
N ALA A 63 -2.91 -12.08 -9.05
CA ALA A 63 -3.44 -11.90 -10.40
C ALA A 63 -4.49 -12.97 -10.76
N GLU A 64 -4.58 -14.05 -10.00
CA GLU A 64 -5.59 -15.06 -10.16
C GLU A 64 -6.88 -14.72 -9.40
N ALA A 65 -8.03 -15.03 -10.00
CA ALA A 65 -9.33 -14.79 -9.37
C ALA A 65 -9.51 -15.68 -8.12
N GLY A 66 -9.98 -15.09 -7.04
CA GLY A 66 -10.17 -15.80 -5.76
C GLY A 66 -8.92 -15.89 -4.88
N ALA A 67 -7.72 -15.66 -5.43
CA ALA A 67 -6.47 -15.74 -4.67
C ALA A 67 -6.43 -14.83 -3.45
N GLY A 68 -7.17 -13.72 -3.46
CA GLY A 68 -7.28 -12.82 -2.30
C GLY A 68 -7.96 -13.49 -1.10
N ALA A 69 -8.99 -14.30 -1.32
CA ALA A 69 -9.67 -15.03 -0.26
C ALA A 69 -8.81 -16.19 0.27
N ASP A 70 -8.13 -16.92 -0.62
CA ASP A 70 -7.24 -18.02 -0.26
C ASP A 70 -6.04 -17.52 0.55
N LEU A 71 -5.44 -16.39 0.15
CA LEU A 71 -4.37 -15.74 0.90
C LEU A 71 -4.84 -15.31 2.30
N ALA A 72 -6.04 -14.75 2.40
CA ALA A 72 -6.60 -14.35 3.69
C ALA A 72 -6.76 -15.55 4.63
N ALA A 73 -7.26 -16.69 4.14
CA ALA A 73 -7.39 -17.92 4.91
C ALA A 73 -6.02 -18.44 5.36
N ALA A 74 -5.05 -18.53 4.46
CA ALA A 74 -3.68 -18.97 4.78
C ALA A 74 -3.02 -18.07 5.84
N ALA A 75 -3.23 -16.75 5.76
CA ALA A 75 -2.69 -15.81 6.75
C ALA A 75 -3.34 -15.97 8.12
N VAL A 76 -4.66 -16.20 8.17
CA VAL A 76 -5.38 -16.47 9.42
C VAL A 76 -4.86 -17.77 10.07
N ASP A 77 -4.68 -18.83 9.30
CA ASP A 77 -4.18 -20.11 9.80
C ASP A 77 -2.75 -19.98 10.35
N ALA A 78 -1.88 -19.29 9.62
CA ALA A 78 -0.47 -19.15 9.99
C ALA A 78 -0.22 -18.20 11.18
N LEU A 79 -1.03 -17.12 11.31
CA LEU A 79 -0.86 -16.12 12.36
C LEU A 79 -1.81 -16.30 13.56
N GLY A 80 -2.84 -17.16 13.44
CA GLY A 80 -3.93 -17.26 14.42
C GLY A 80 -4.94 -16.10 14.32
N GLY A 81 -4.93 -15.35 13.24
CA GLY A 81 -5.75 -14.18 12.96
C GLY A 81 -4.92 -13.03 12.40
N VAL A 82 -5.57 -12.06 11.78
CA VAL A 82 -4.94 -10.88 11.17
C VAL A 82 -5.57 -9.62 11.72
N ASP A 83 -4.79 -8.76 12.37
CA ASP A 83 -5.23 -7.46 12.91
C ASP A 83 -5.06 -6.34 11.90
N ILE A 84 -4.04 -6.44 11.06
CA ILE A 84 -3.64 -5.40 10.11
C ILE A 84 -3.47 -6.01 8.72
N LEU A 85 -4.13 -5.42 7.73
CA LEU A 85 -3.97 -5.78 6.31
C LEU A 85 -3.38 -4.61 5.54
N VAL A 86 -2.26 -4.83 4.86
CA VAL A 86 -1.69 -3.89 3.89
C VAL A 86 -1.85 -4.46 2.49
N ASN A 87 -2.85 -3.99 1.76
CA ASN A 87 -3.06 -4.29 0.34
C ASN A 87 -2.13 -3.43 -0.51
N ASN A 88 -0.89 -3.90 -0.67
CA ASN A 88 0.14 -3.19 -1.42
C ASN A 88 0.43 -3.82 -2.79
N ALA A 89 0.18 -5.12 -2.98
CA ALA A 89 0.37 -5.77 -4.27
C ALA A 89 -0.31 -4.98 -5.39
N GLY A 90 0.44 -4.72 -6.44
CA GLY A 90 -0.06 -3.94 -7.58
C GLY A 90 0.94 -3.92 -8.72
N ARG A 91 0.47 -3.51 -9.88
CA ARG A 91 1.27 -3.35 -11.10
C ARG A 91 0.83 -2.11 -11.87
N GLY A 92 1.75 -1.55 -12.63
CA GLY A 92 1.45 -0.46 -13.56
C GLY A 92 0.63 -0.91 -14.76
N GLU A 93 0.57 -0.05 -15.76
CA GLU A 93 -0.13 -0.30 -17.02
C GLU A 93 0.49 -1.46 -17.79
N LEU A 94 -0.36 -2.26 -18.44
CA LEU A 94 0.02 -3.31 -19.37
C LEU A 94 -0.63 -3.02 -20.73
N ARG A 95 0.18 -2.95 -21.78
CA ARG A 95 -0.28 -2.61 -23.13
C ARG A 95 -0.55 -3.83 -24.02
N GLU A 96 -0.45 -5.02 -23.47
CA GLU A 96 -0.74 -6.28 -24.16
C GLU A 96 -2.24 -6.62 -24.11
N PRO A 97 -2.77 -7.44 -25.03
CA PRO A 97 -4.15 -7.90 -24.95
C PRO A 97 -4.45 -8.58 -23.61
N GLY A 98 -5.54 -8.18 -22.97
CA GLY A 98 -5.90 -8.66 -21.61
C GLY A 98 -5.18 -7.95 -20.47
N GLY A 99 -4.28 -7.00 -20.76
CA GLY A 99 -3.54 -6.25 -19.75
C GLY A 99 -4.44 -5.47 -18.79
N ASP A 100 -5.50 -4.87 -19.30
CA ASP A 100 -6.48 -4.13 -18.49
C ASP A 100 -7.15 -5.01 -17.43
N GLN A 101 -7.57 -6.23 -17.81
CA GLN A 101 -8.17 -7.19 -16.88
C GLN A 101 -7.17 -7.62 -15.80
N ALA A 102 -5.91 -7.85 -16.19
CA ALA A 102 -4.86 -8.23 -15.25
C ALA A 102 -4.53 -7.09 -14.27
N VAL A 103 -4.53 -5.83 -14.73
CA VAL A 103 -4.37 -4.65 -13.88
C VAL A 103 -5.56 -4.51 -12.93
N LEU A 104 -6.79 -4.66 -13.43
CA LEU A 104 -8.01 -4.60 -12.61
C LEU A 104 -8.05 -5.70 -11.55
N GLN A 105 -7.72 -6.95 -11.95
CA GLN A 105 -7.70 -8.09 -11.02
C GLN A 105 -6.73 -7.83 -9.87
N LEU A 106 -5.48 -7.50 -10.17
CA LEU A 106 -4.45 -7.34 -9.14
C LEU A 106 -4.65 -6.07 -8.29
N ASN A 107 -4.98 -4.94 -8.93
CA ASN A 107 -4.98 -3.65 -8.24
C ASN A 107 -6.29 -3.35 -7.51
N TYR A 108 -7.41 -4.01 -7.87
CA TYR A 108 -8.72 -3.71 -7.28
C TYR A 108 -9.44 -4.94 -6.75
N LEU A 109 -9.60 -6.01 -7.56
CA LEU A 109 -10.39 -7.18 -7.13
C LEU A 109 -9.69 -7.96 -6.01
N ALA A 110 -8.39 -8.19 -6.11
CA ALA A 110 -7.64 -8.88 -5.06
C ALA A 110 -7.69 -8.14 -3.70
N PRO A 111 -7.44 -6.80 -3.60
CA PRO A 111 -7.68 -6.05 -2.37
C PRO A 111 -9.10 -6.15 -1.83
N LEU A 112 -10.11 -6.12 -2.72
CA LEU A 112 -11.51 -6.28 -2.35
C LEU A 112 -11.78 -7.66 -1.75
N GLU A 113 -11.30 -8.73 -2.39
CA GLU A 113 -11.45 -10.12 -1.96
C GLU A 113 -10.76 -10.37 -0.61
N THR A 114 -9.48 -9.98 -0.50
CA THR A 114 -8.69 -10.16 0.74
C THR A 114 -9.33 -9.42 1.91
N THR A 115 -9.77 -8.17 1.70
CA THR A 115 -10.42 -7.39 2.75
C THR A 115 -11.74 -8.01 3.18
N ARG A 116 -12.58 -8.47 2.23
CA ARG A 116 -13.86 -9.12 2.54
C ARG A 116 -13.67 -10.38 3.36
N ALA A 117 -12.69 -11.20 3.00
CA ALA A 117 -12.39 -12.45 3.70
C ALA A 117 -11.92 -12.19 5.15
N LEU A 118 -11.07 -11.18 5.37
CA LEU A 118 -10.57 -10.83 6.70
C LEU A 118 -11.56 -10.06 7.57
N ALA A 119 -12.48 -9.29 6.96
CA ALA A 119 -13.39 -8.42 7.69
C ALA A 119 -14.24 -9.17 8.72
N ARG A 120 -14.61 -10.42 8.45
CA ARG A 120 -15.38 -11.25 9.39
C ARG A 120 -14.61 -11.51 10.68
N GLN A 121 -13.41 -12.07 10.58
CA GLN A 121 -12.63 -12.41 11.77
C GLN A 121 -12.13 -11.16 12.53
N MET A 122 -11.84 -10.04 11.81
CA MET A 122 -11.54 -8.75 12.44
C MET A 122 -12.75 -8.24 13.23
N GLY A 123 -13.97 -8.33 12.66
CA GLY A 123 -15.19 -7.93 13.30
C GLY A 123 -15.56 -8.77 14.52
N GLU A 124 -15.34 -10.09 14.47
CA GLU A 124 -15.52 -10.99 15.61
C GLU A 124 -14.57 -10.67 16.77
N ARG A 125 -13.36 -10.15 16.45
CA ARG A 125 -12.36 -9.68 17.42
C ARG A 125 -12.59 -8.24 17.88
N GLY A 126 -13.47 -7.49 17.21
CA GLY A 126 -13.84 -6.11 17.54
C GLY A 126 -12.77 -5.07 17.16
N HIS A 127 -11.78 -5.43 16.36
CA HIS A 127 -10.73 -4.52 15.89
C HIS A 127 -10.14 -4.96 14.56
N GLY A 128 -9.64 -3.99 13.79
CA GLY A 128 -8.90 -4.22 12.56
C GLY A 128 -8.42 -2.93 11.93
N SER A 129 -7.33 -2.99 11.18
CA SER A 129 -6.84 -1.88 10.35
C SER A 129 -6.51 -2.37 8.95
N VAL A 130 -7.20 -1.84 7.95
CA VAL A 130 -6.96 -2.12 6.53
C VAL A 130 -6.36 -0.89 5.88
N ILE A 131 -5.24 -1.06 5.20
CA ILE A 131 -4.56 -0.01 4.47
C ILE A 131 -4.44 -0.43 2.99
N HIS A 132 -5.07 0.34 2.10
CA HIS A 132 -4.95 0.16 0.66
C HIS A 132 -3.82 1.03 0.10
N MET A 133 -2.94 0.46 -0.72
CA MET A 133 -1.94 1.23 -1.44
C MET A 133 -2.55 1.78 -2.74
N SER A 134 -3.01 3.03 -2.67
CA SER A 134 -3.50 3.80 -3.81
C SER A 134 -2.32 4.43 -4.59
N SER A 135 -2.53 5.57 -5.21
CA SER A 135 -1.54 6.39 -5.91
C SER A 135 -2.11 7.77 -6.18
N ILE A 136 -1.26 8.77 -6.34
CA ILE A 136 -1.67 10.06 -6.90
C ILE A 136 -2.33 9.92 -8.28
N ALA A 137 -1.99 8.89 -9.06
CA ALA A 137 -2.65 8.58 -10.34
C ALA A 137 -4.15 8.29 -10.21
N GLY A 138 -4.66 8.00 -9.01
CA GLY A 138 -6.10 7.87 -8.74
C GLY A 138 -6.85 9.19 -8.68
N SER A 139 -6.15 10.31 -8.49
CA SER A 139 -6.74 11.64 -8.35
C SER A 139 -6.38 12.60 -9.49
N VAL A 140 -5.30 12.30 -10.24
CA VAL A 140 -4.92 13.05 -11.43
C VAL A 140 -4.91 12.17 -12.66
N GLY A 141 -5.26 12.71 -13.82
CA GLY A 141 -5.14 12.00 -15.10
C GLY A 141 -3.67 11.84 -15.48
N VAL A 142 -3.26 10.59 -15.73
CA VAL A 142 -1.94 10.26 -16.27
C VAL A 142 -2.16 9.57 -17.61
N SER A 143 -1.82 10.23 -18.71
CA SER A 143 -2.11 9.76 -20.08
C SER A 143 -1.56 8.37 -20.38
N GLU A 144 -0.42 8.03 -19.77
CA GLU A 144 0.28 6.77 -19.99
C GLU A 144 -0.25 5.61 -19.13
N LEU A 145 -1.15 5.91 -18.17
CA LEU A 145 -1.58 4.98 -17.13
C LEU A 145 -3.12 4.99 -16.93
N PRO A 146 -3.94 4.90 -17.98
CA PRO A 146 -5.40 5.08 -17.87
C PRO A 146 -6.05 4.00 -16.99
N THR A 147 -5.75 2.73 -17.21
CA THR A 147 -6.34 1.64 -16.43
C THR A 147 -5.77 1.60 -15.01
N TYR A 148 -4.47 1.80 -14.86
CA TYR A 148 -3.85 1.91 -13.53
C TYR A 148 -4.48 3.02 -12.70
N GLY A 149 -4.58 4.24 -13.24
CA GLY A 149 -5.21 5.38 -12.56
C GLY A 149 -6.65 5.09 -12.17
N ALA A 150 -7.44 4.50 -13.09
CA ALA A 150 -8.82 4.10 -12.80
C ALA A 150 -8.90 3.09 -11.64
N THR A 151 -8.00 2.08 -11.57
CA THR A 151 -7.99 1.13 -10.45
C THR A 151 -7.63 1.79 -9.12
N LYS A 152 -6.74 2.78 -9.12
CA LYS A 152 -6.37 3.52 -7.90
C LYS A 152 -7.48 4.46 -7.43
N ALA A 153 -8.19 5.12 -8.34
CA ALA A 153 -9.41 5.87 -8.04
C ALA A 153 -10.53 4.94 -7.47
N ALA A 154 -10.66 3.74 -8.02
CA ALA A 154 -11.59 2.73 -7.52
C ALA A 154 -11.23 2.28 -6.09
N LEU A 155 -9.93 2.12 -5.76
CA LEU A 155 -9.49 1.82 -4.39
C LEU A 155 -9.83 2.95 -3.41
N ASP A 156 -9.70 4.21 -3.81
CA ASP A 156 -10.09 5.35 -2.97
C ASP A 156 -11.59 5.36 -2.66
N SER A 157 -12.42 5.02 -3.66
CA SER A 157 -13.86 4.84 -3.47
C SER A 157 -14.17 3.62 -2.59
N LEU A 158 -13.50 2.50 -2.82
CA LEU A 158 -13.62 1.27 -2.04
C LEU A 158 -13.27 1.51 -0.57
N THR A 159 -12.21 2.27 -0.29
CA THR A 159 -11.77 2.65 1.05
C THR A 159 -12.90 3.31 1.84
N ARG A 160 -13.57 4.31 1.25
CA ARG A 160 -14.71 5.00 1.88
C ARG A 160 -15.88 4.05 2.13
N SER A 161 -16.22 3.23 1.15
CA SER A 161 -17.33 2.28 1.22
C SER A 161 -17.10 1.20 2.28
N GLN A 162 -15.88 0.67 2.35
CA GLN A 162 -15.50 -0.34 3.35
C GLN A 162 -15.42 0.26 4.76
N ALA A 163 -14.91 1.48 4.90
CA ALA A 163 -14.91 2.20 6.18
C ALA A 163 -16.33 2.37 6.72
N ALA A 164 -17.28 2.76 5.87
CA ALA A 164 -18.70 2.88 6.24
C ALA A 164 -19.32 1.53 6.60
N THR A 165 -18.94 0.45 5.90
CA THR A 165 -19.48 -0.89 6.13
C THR A 165 -18.96 -1.51 7.41
N TYR A 166 -17.64 -1.39 7.65
CA TYR A 166 -16.95 -2.16 8.68
C TYR A 166 -16.67 -1.36 9.97
N GLY A 167 -16.81 -0.03 9.95
CA GLY A 167 -16.50 0.83 11.10
C GLY A 167 -17.27 0.47 12.37
N ARG A 168 -18.55 0.08 12.24
CA ARG A 168 -19.37 -0.38 13.37
C ARG A 168 -18.86 -1.65 14.07
N PHE A 169 -17.94 -2.38 13.42
CA PHE A 169 -17.31 -3.58 13.95
C PHE A 169 -15.89 -3.31 14.47
N GLY A 170 -15.50 -2.04 14.63
CA GLY A 170 -14.18 -1.65 15.10
C GLY A 170 -13.06 -1.73 14.04
N ILE A 171 -13.42 -1.88 12.76
CA ILE A 171 -12.45 -1.98 11.66
C ILE A 171 -12.27 -0.62 11.00
N ARG A 172 -11.06 -0.12 10.95
CA ARG A 172 -10.68 1.09 10.20
C ARG A 172 -10.20 0.69 8.81
N VAL A 173 -10.56 1.45 7.80
CA VAL A 173 -10.10 1.26 6.42
C VAL A 173 -9.63 2.60 5.87
N ASN A 174 -8.36 2.67 5.48
CA ASN A 174 -7.76 3.87 4.90
C ASN A 174 -6.95 3.51 3.66
N ALA A 175 -6.58 4.50 2.87
CA ALA A 175 -5.66 4.38 1.77
C ALA A 175 -4.47 5.32 1.96
N VAL A 176 -3.32 4.92 1.43
CA VAL A 176 -2.17 5.78 1.22
C VAL A 176 -2.01 5.96 -0.28
N ALA A 177 -1.86 7.20 -0.75
CA ALA A 177 -1.63 7.54 -2.15
C ALA A 177 -0.21 8.11 -2.32
N PRO A 178 0.79 7.25 -2.62
CA PRO A 178 2.15 7.70 -2.88
C PRO A 178 2.24 8.58 -4.13
N GLY A 179 3.17 9.54 -4.09
CA GLY A 179 3.65 10.28 -5.24
C GLY A 179 4.74 9.54 -6.01
N LEU A 180 5.75 10.28 -6.42
CA LEU A 180 6.94 9.76 -7.10
C LEU A 180 7.91 9.19 -6.06
N ILE A 181 7.95 7.87 -5.96
CA ILE A 181 8.77 7.14 -4.98
C ILE A 181 9.86 6.35 -5.71
N ILE A 182 11.09 6.39 -5.18
CA ILE A 182 12.24 5.66 -5.71
C ILE A 182 12.01 4.16 -5.48
N THR A 183 11.52 3.47 -6.52
CA THR A 183 11.29 2.02 -6.54
C THR A 183 11.69 1.45 -7.89
N GLU A 184 11.77 0.12 -7.99
CA GLU A 184 12.02 -0.56 -9.28
C GLU A 184 10.91 -0.29 -10.30
N MET A 185 9.69 -0.01 -9.87
CA MET A 185 8.59 0.38 -10.77
C MET A 185 8.94 1.61 -11.61
N TRP A 186 9.75 2.53 -11.07
CA TRP A 186 10.20 3.74 -11.73
C TRP A 186 11.62 3.66 -12.30
N ALA A 187 12.33 2.52 -12.17
CA ALA A 187 13.72 2.40 -12.61
C ALA A 187 13.91 2.80 -14.08
N ALA A 188 13.13 2.22 -15.00
CA ALA A 188 13.19 2.54 -16.42
C ALA A 188 12.81 4.00 -16.73
N GLY A 189 11.82 4.56 -16.02
CA GLY A 189 11.41 5.95 -16.20
C GLY A 189 12.48 6.95 -15.78
N ARG A 190 13.26 6.62 -14.76
CA ARG A 190 14.38 7.46 -14.27
C ARG A 190 15.58 7.48 -15.21
N GLU A 191 15.72 6.48 -16.07
CA GLU A 191 16.78 6.44 -17.10
C GLU A 191 16.46 7.31 -18.33
N ILE A 192 15.20 7.78 -18.46
CA ILE A 192 14.81 8.66 -19.58
C ILE A 192 15.41 10.05 -19.33
N PRO A 193 16.27 10.58 -20.24
CA PRO A 193 16.93 11.87 -20.05
C PRO A 193 15.91 13.01 -19.84
N GLY A 194 16.06 13.74 -18.73
CA GLY A 194 15.24 14.90 -18.39
C GLY A 194 13.85 14.60 -17.84
N LEU A 195 13.38 13.33 -17.85
CA LEU A 195 12.07 12.98 -17.29
C LEU A 195 12.08 13.09 -15.76
N ALA A 196 13.05 12.51 -15.11
CA ALA A 196 13.15 12.55 -13.65
C ALA A 196 13.25 13.98 -13.15
N ASP A 197 14.15 14.80 -13.70
CA ASP A 197 14.32 16.22 -13.34
C ASP A 197 13.08 17.04 -13.67
N GLY A 198 12.39 16.71 -14.79
CA GLY A 198 11.14 17.35 -15.19
C GLY A 198 10.02 17.13 -14.18
N LEU A 199 9.88 15.91 -13.68
CA LEU A 199 8.90 15.55 -12.66
C LEU A 199 9.25 16.10 -11.28
N GLU A 200 10.54 16.08 -10.91
CA GLU A 200 11.02 16.55 -9.62
C GLU A 200 10.73 18.03 -9.38
N ARG A 201 10.78 18.85 -10.43
CA ARG A 201 10.44 20.29 -10.35
C ARG A 201 9.00 20.57 -9.91
N HIS A 202 8.12 19.59 -10.02
CA HIS A 202 6.73 19.70 -9.56
C HIS A 202 6.53 19.22 -8.11
N ILE A 203 7.56 18.68 -7.46
CA ILE A 203 7.51 18.25 -6.07
C ILE A 203 7.91 19.43 -5.17
N ALA A 204 7.05 19.86 -4.25
CA ALA A 204 7.34 20.98 -3.37
C ALA A 204 8.58 20.76 -2.49
N LEU A 205 8.83 19.49 -2.07
CA LEU A 205 10.02 19.13 -1.31
C LEU A 205 11.29 19.01 -2.18
N GLY A 206 11.20 19.21 -3.50
CA GLY A 206 12.33 19.23 -4.43
C GLY A 206 13.08 17.91 -4.57
N ARG A 207 12.44 16.78 -4.27
CA ARG A 207 13.01 15.45 -4.41
C ARG A 207 11.94 14.37 -4.48
N TRP A 208 12.28 13.26 -5.08
CA TRP A 208 11.49 12.03 -4.99
C TRP A 208 11.46 11.53 -3.55
N GLY A 209 10.36 10.89 -3.18
CA GLY A 209 10.25 10.19 -1.91
C GLY A 209 10.97 8.84 -1.93
N VAL A 210 11.17 8.26 -0.75
CA VAL A 210 11.70 6.91 -0.55
C VAL A 210 10.63 6.00 0.08
N PRO A 211 10.71 4.67 -0.15
CA PRO A 211 9.71 3.73 0.36
C PRO A 211 9.47 3.80 1.86
N GLU A 212 10.48 4.13 2.63
CA GLU A 212 10.40 4.30 4.09
C GLU A 212 9.40 5.38 4.51
N GLU A 213 9.32 6.49 3.75
CA GLU A 213 8.41 7.60 4.05
C GLU A 213 6.94 7.17 3.88
N ILE A 214 6.67 6.25 2.96
CA ILE A 214 5.35 5.63 2.81
C ILE A 214 5.09 4.64 3.94
N ALA A 215 6.08 3.82 4.28
CA ALA A 215 5.98 2.81 5.33
C ALA A 215 5.72 3.42 6.72
N ASP A 216 6.26 4.59 7.01
CA ASP A 216 6.01 5.32 8.27
C ASP A 216 4.54 5.76 8.39
N VAL A 217 3.92 6.21 7.30
CA VAL A 217 2.49 6.55 7.26
C VAL A 217 1.63 5.29 7.41
N VAL A 218 2.02 4.19 6.77
CA VAL A 218 1.34 2.89 6.94
C VAL A 218 1.41 2.43 8.40
N ALA A 219 2.57 2.53 9.05
CA ALA A 219 2.73 2.16 10.46
C ALA A 219 1.88 3.03 11.40
N PHE A 220 1.77 4.34 11.12
CA PHE A 220 0.84 5.22 11.84
C PHE A 220 -0.61 4.76 11.67
N LEU A 221 -1.08 4.53 10.43
CA LEU A 221 -2.43 4.08 10.15
C LEU A 221 -2.76 2.71 10.74
N ALA A 222 -1.76 1.84 10.85
CA ALA A 222 -1.88 0.53 11.48
C ALA A 222 -2.08 0.62 13.00
N SER A 223 -1.56 1.66 13.64
CA SER A 223 -1.51 1.82 15.09
C SER A 223 -2.78 2.43 15.70
N ASP A 224 -2.88 2.38 17.03
CA ASP A 224 -3.96 3.02 17.79
C ASP A 224 -3.85 4.58 17.80
N GLU A 225 -2.73 5.13 17.36
CA GLU A 225 -2.59 6.59 17.16
C GLU A 225 -3.56 7.08 16.08
N ALA A 226 -3.91 6.23 15.11
CA ALA A 226 -4.90 6.50 14.07
C ALA A 226 -6.33 6.02 14.42
N ARG A 227 -6.67 5.78 15.69
CA ARG A 227 -7.96 5.19 16.11
C ARG A 227 -9.21 5.95 15.68
N TYR A 228 -9.08 7.22 15.33
CA TYR A 228 -10.19 8.04 14.82
C TYR A 228 -10.05 8.41 13.34
N VAL A 229 -9.12 7.74 12.62
CA VAL A 229 -8.87 7.93 11.19
C VAL A 229 -9.42 6.71 10.44
N THR A 230 -10.48 6.92 9.65
CA THR A 230 -11.05 5.89 8.78
C THR A 230 -11.71 6.54 7.55
N GLY A 231 -11.77 5.83 6.42
CA GLY A 231 -12.33 6.32 5.18
C GLY A 231 -11.48 7.36 4.46
N GLN A 232 -10.22 7.56 4.87
CA GLN A 232 -9.35 8.58 4.31
C GLN A 232 -8.38 8.00 3.27
N THR A 233 -8.10 8.76 2.22
CA THR A 233 -6.95 8.59 1.35
C THR A 233 -5.92 9.63 1.72
N ILE A 234 -4.79 9.21 2.28
CA ILE A 234 -3.69 10.10 2.68
C ILE A 234 -2.68 10.18 1.54
N THR A 235 -2.57 11.33 0.93
CA THR A 235 -1.58 11.60 -0.10
C THR A 235 -0.22 11.83 0.53
N VAL A 236 0.81 11.10 0.04
CA VAL A 236 2.21 11.19 0.49
C VAL A 236 3.08 11.37 -0.76
N ASP A 237 3.15 12.59 -1.24
CA ASP A 237 3.70 12.94 -2.56
C ASP A 237 4.70 14.10 -2.56
N GLY A 238 5.15 14.53 -1.39
CA GLY A 238 6.05 15.66 -1.26
C GLY A 238 5.45 16.99 -1.72
N GLY A 239 4.12 17.08 -1.83
CA GLY A 239 3.40 18.26 -2.31
C GLY A 239 3.26 18.31 -3.84
N TYR A 240 3.45 17.21 -4.55
CA TYR A 240 3.32 17.14 -6.01
C TYR A 240 1.94 17.61 -6.50
N GLN A 241 0.85 17.18 -5.85
CA GLN A 241 -0.51 17.61 -6.19
C GLN A 241 -0.88 18.99 -5.63
N GLY A 242 -0.23 19.42 -4.57
CA GLY A 242 -0.52 20.68 -3.87
C GLY A 242 0.17 21.90 -4.46
N VAL A 243 1.13 21.72 -5.37
CA VAL A 243 1.91 22.82 -5.94
C VAL A 243 1.19 23.43 -7.13
N THR A 244 0.86 24.71 -7.02
CA THR A 244 0.36 25.52 -8.15
C THR A 244 1.54 26.26 -8.80
N ALA A 245 1.29 26.98 -9.91
CA ALA A 245 2.28 27.74 -10.68
C ALA A 245 3.07 28.79 -9.87
N TRP A 246 2.77 28.97 -8.59
CA TRP A 246 3.49 29.85 -7.65
C TRP A 246 4.87 29.31 -7.25
N ALA A 247 5.19 28.05 -7.61
CA ALA A 247 6.51 27.44 -7.35
C ALA A 247 7.69 28.20 -7.99
N ASN A 248 7.41 29.09 -8.95
CA ASN A 248 8.41 29.98 -9.56
C ASN A 248 8.51 31.36 -8.88
N TYR A 249 7.82 31.56 -7.78
CA TYR A 249 7.95 32.83 -7.03
C TYR A 249 9.29 32.83 -6.28
N PRO A 250 10.14 33.85 -6.43
CA PRO A 250 11.41 33.88 -5.74
C PRO A 250 11.17 33.81 -4.22
N ALA A 251 12.00 33.03 -3.53
CA ALA A 251 11.91 32.93 -2.07
C ALA A 251 12.01 34.33 -1.46
N PRO A 252 11.27 34.65 -0.39
CA PRO A 252 11.39 35.94 0.28
C PRO A 252 12.85 36.16 0.71
N GLY A 253 13.53 37.15 0.12
CA GLY A 253 14.91 37.54 0.47
C GLY A 253 16.00 36.96 -0.43
N SER A 254 15.69 36.35 -1.60
CA SER A 254 16.69 36.00 -2.63
C SER A 254 16.96 37.15 -3.59
#